data_56bd5a08eb52ed48b4cf6852a304bafe
#
_entry.id   56bd5a08eb52ed48b4cf6852a304bafe
#
_cell.length_a   1.000
_cell.length_b   1.000
_cell.length_c   1.000
_cell.angle_alpha   90.00
_cell.angle_beta   90.00
_cell.angle_gamma   90.00
#
_symmetry.space_group_name_H-M   'P 1'
#
loop_
_entity.id
_entity.type
_entity.pdbx_description
1 polymer ?
#
loop_
_entity_poly.entity_id
_entity_poly.type
_entity_poly.pdbx_seq_one_letter_code
_entity_poly.pdbx_strand_id
1 'polypeptide(L)'
;MIWLQENLSIMLARHALTALVFVIGLSLSAYVYVDRTKRTAADQLSRLEDEAKNYEFLLQQRLDQYASANRALSAFFSASISVQPVEFDNYIRASQLFERLQGMSSFGYLPKVPAGQVDRFETEAGRLFPGYRIPQRRDGVAAYFPLLYGQHAADPTRINQLRGFDYSAIPVRWAAMQEADARDGPVATAAHAALRDPQRRRVVLIFSPVRRPMPAVGQHGNLNGFIFSSVYTEPLFRDFDNGRMAQYFDLEVFENKVSRENLIFDGDSVPHALKAGAIDTLAHRAKV
;
A
#
# COMPACT_ATOMS: atom_id res chain seq x y z
N MET A 1 4.30 -83.70 37.20
CA MET A 1 4.57 -82.29 37.55
C MET A 1 5.37 -81.55 36.46
N ILE A 2 6.34 -82.21 35.82
CA ILE A 2 7.20 -81.58 34.80
C ILE A 2 6.44 -81.19 33.51
N TRP A 3 5.46 -81.96 33.06
CA TRP A 3 4.68 -81.75 31.85
C TRP A 3 3.74 -80.50 31.94
N LEU A 4 3.28 -80.09 33.11
CA LEU A 4 2.48 -78.94 33.36
C LEU A 4 3.34 -77.65 33.35
N GLN A 5 4.58 -77.72 33.80
CA GLN A 5 5.48 -76.55 33.77
C GLN A 5 5.98 -76.20 32.35
N GLU A 6 6.24 -77.25 31.51
CA GLU A 6 6.63 -76.99 30.10
C GLU A 6 5.51 -76.36 29.29
N ASN A 7 4.27 -76.81 29.44
CA ASN A 7 3.15 -76.24 28.73
C ASN A 7 2.83 -74.79 29.19
N LEU A 8 3.03 -74.45 30.47
CA LEU A 8 2.84 -73.10 31.00
C LEU A 8 3.90 -72.13 30.50
N SER A 9 5.16 -72.57 30.38
CA SER A 9 6.26 -71.79 29.85
C SER A 9 6.11 -71.51 28.34
N ILE A 10 5.66 -72.48 27.56
CA ILE A 10 5.36 -72.26 26.12
C ILE A 10 4.16 -71.34 25.92
N MET A 11 3.14 -71.44 26.74
CA MET A 11 1.98 -70.57 26.68
C MET A 11 2.32 -69.07 27.06
N LEU A 12 3.13 -68.91 28.11
CA LEU A 12 3.66 -67.58 28.52
C LEU A 12 4.58 -67.01 27.45
N ALA A 13 5.46 -67.80 26.83
CA ALA A 13 6.32 -67.31 25.74
C ALA A 13 5.52 -66.85 24.50
N ARG A 14 4.46 -67.57 24.14
CA ARG A 14 3.56 -67.17 23.03
C ARG A 14 2.83 -65.88 23.34
N HIS A 15 2.31 -65.67 24.54
CA HIS A 15 1.65 -64.41 24.92
C HIS A 15 2.66 -63.28 25.02
N ALA A 16 3.88 -63.54 25.49
CA ALA A 16 4.94 -62.53 25.52
C ALA A 16 5.34 -62.08 24.10
N LEU A 17 5.47 -63.02 23.15
CA LEU A 17 5.77 -62.72 21.75
C LEU A 17 4.65 -61.92 21.10
N THR A 18 3.38 -62.29 21.34
CA THR A 18 2.22 -61.55 20.81
C THR A 18 2.16 -60.11 21.39
N ALA A 19 2.40 -59.96 22.69
CA ALA A 19 2.47 -58.65 23.34
C ALA A 19 3.61 -57.80 22.78
N LEU A 20 4.77 -58.39 22.56
CA LEU A 20 5.92 -57.71 21.95
C LEU A 20 5.62 -57.19 20.54
N VAL A 21 5.03 -58.02 19.68
CA VAL A 21 4.62 -57.64 18.33
C VAL A 21 3.59 -56.51 18.36
N PHE A 22 2.63 -56.59 19.32
CA PHE A 22 1.62 -55.53 19.47
C PHE A 22 2.23 -54.21 19.95
N VAL A 23 3.17 -54.22 20.88
CA VAL A 23 3.90 -53.01 21.35
C VAL A 23 4.73 -52.43 20.25
N ILE A 24 5.46 -53.24 19.46
CA ILE A 24 6.23 -52.76 18.31
C ILE A 24 5.29 -52.11 17.27
N GLY A 25 4.16 -52.75 16.95
CA GLY A 25 3.16 -52.20 16.03
C GLY A 25 2.58 -50.86 16.48
N LEU A 26 2.22 -50.75 17.76
CA LEU A 26 1.74 -49.47 18.34
C LEU A 26 2.82 -48.40 18.32
N SER A 27 4.05 -48.74 18.69
CA SER A 27 5.17 -47.81 18.70
C SER A 27 5.46 -47.28 17.29
N LEU A 28 5.47 -48.16 16.29
CA LEU A 28 5.66 -47.77 14.89
C LEU A 28 4.52 -46.89 14.38
N SER A 29 3.28 -47.27 14.71
CA SER A 29 2.10 -46.45 14.34
C SER A 29 2.14 -45.05 14.98
N ALA A 30 2.49 -44.98 16.26
CA ALA A 30 2.66 -43.71 16.95
C ALA A 30 3.80 -42.87 16.35
N TYR A 31 4.92 -43.51 16.02
CA TYR A 31 6.03 -42.81 15.37
C TYR A 31 5.63 -42.22 14.00
N VAL A 32 4.99 -43.04 13.15
CA VAL A 32 4.52 -42.59 11.83
C VAL A 32 3.49 -41.49 11.96
N TYR A 33 2.59 -41.56 12.93
CA TYR A 33 1.60 -40.53 13.19
C TYR A 33 2.25 -39.17 13.59
N VAL A 34 3.20 -39.21 14.53
CA VAL A 34 3.92 -38.01 14.98
C VAL A 34 4.78 -37.42 13.86
N ASP A 35 5.48 -38.25 13.08
CA ASP A 35 6.30 -37.80 11.97
C ASP A 35 5.45 -37.14 10.86
N ARG A 36 4.32 -37.75 10.50
CA ARG A 36 3.39 -37.17 9.52
C ARG A 36 2.80 -35.82 10.00
N THR A 37 2.37 -35.73 11.25
CA THR A 37 1.82 -34.47 11.78
C THR A 37 2.86 -33.37 11.80
N LYS A 38 4.11 -33.67 12.16
CA LYS A 38 5.21 -32.66 12.10
C LYS A 38 5.53 -32.22 10.68
N ARG A 39 5.59 -33.15 9.73
CA ARG A 39 5.84 -32.82 8.31
C ARG A 39 4.70 -31.98 7.73
N THR A 40 3.45 -32.35 8.00
CA THR A 40 2.29 -31.57 7.53
C THR A 40 2.29 -30.16 8.08
N ALA A 41 2.64 -29.96 9.35
CA ALA A 41 2.73 -28.64 9.94
C ALA A 41 3.88 -27.80 9.35
N ALA A 42 5.05 -28.43 9.12
CA ALA A 42 6.19 -27.77 8.48
C ALA A 42 5.88 -27.39 7.02
N ASP A 43 5.24 -28.27 6.26
CA ASP A 43 4.81 -28.03 4.89
C ASP A 43 3.75 -26.90 4.81
N GLN A 44 2.83 -26.87 5.76
CA GLN A 44 1.84 -25.79 5.84
C GLN A 44 2.51 -24.44 6.13
N LEU A 45 3.44 -24.39 7.08
CA LEU A 45 4.18 -23.17 7.42
C LEU A 45 5.00 -22.69 6.21
N SER A 46 5.72 -23.59 5.53
CA SER A 46 6.49 -23.24 4.34
C SER A 46 5.60 -22.67 3.23
N ARG A 47 4.44 -23.26 2.99
CA ARG A 47 3.47 -22.72 2.01
C ARG A 47 2.97 -21.32 2.40
N LEU A 48 2.71 -21.11 3.69
CA LEU A 48 2.32 -19.78 4.21
C LEU A 48 3.40 -18.74 3.95
N GLU A 49 4.66 -19.09 4.24
CA GLU A 49 5.79 -18.19 3.99
C GLU A 49 5.97 -17.87 2.51
N ASP A 50 5.84 -18.86 1.63
CA ASP A 50 5.96 -18.68 0.19
C ASP A 50 4.83 -17.79 -0.36
N GLU A 51 3.62 -17.98 0.12
CA GLU A 51 2.47 -17.14 -0.24
C GLU A 51 2.63 -15.70 0.28
N ALA A 52 3.07 -15.52 1.53
CA ALA A 52 3.34 -14.20 2.08
C ALA A 52 4.39 -13.43 1.25
N LYS A 53 5.48 -14.11 0.83
CA LYS A 53 6.48 -13.52 -0.07
C LYS A 53 5.90 -13.15 -1.44
N ASN A 54 5.03 -13.99 -1.97
CA ASN A 54 4.36 -13.70 -3.23
C ASN A 54 3.45 -12.46 -3.12
N TYR A 55 2.72 -12.31 -2.02
CA TYR A 55 1.93 -11.09 -1.74
C TYR A 55 2.82 -9.86 -1.61
N GLU A 56 3.92 -9.96 -0.88
CA GLU A 56 4.88 -8.86 -0.76
C GLU A 56 5.40 -8.42 -2.14
N PHE A 57 5.80 -9.37 -2.97
CA PHE A 57 6.26 -9.10 -4.34
C PHE A 57 5.18 -8.43 -5.20
N LEU A 58 3.95 -8.94 -5.18
CA LEU A 58 2.84 -8.37 -5.95
C LEU A 58 2.46 -6.96 -5.46
N LEU A 59 2.47 -6.75 -4.15
CA LEU A 59 2.22 -5.44 -3.56
C LEU A 59 3.32 -4.43 -3.98
N GLN A 60 4.59 -4.83 -3.87
CA GLN A 60 5.71 -4.00 -4.30
C GLN A 60 5.60 -3.64 -5.78
N GLN A 61 5.32 -4.62 -6.65
CA GLN A 61 5.12 -4.39 -8.07
C GLN A 61 3.97 -3.38 -8.34
N ARG A 62 2.88 -3.48 -7.58
CA ARG A 62 1.76 -2.55 -7.69
C ARG A 62 2.15 -1.14 -7.25
N LEU A 63 2.83 -0.99 -6.12
CA LEU A 63 3.32 0.31 -5.64
C LEU A 63 4.29 0.96 -6.64
N ASP A 64 5.17 0.17 -7.25
CA ASP A 64 6.09 0.64 -8.29
C ASP A 64 5.36 1.13 -9.54
N GLN A 65 4.24 0.54 -9.90
CA GLN A 65 3.39 1.01 -11.00
C GLN A 65 2.81 2.40 -10.71
N TYR A 66 2.30 2.65 -9.50
CA TYR A 66 1.81 3.97 -9.10
C TYR A 66 2.92 5.02 -9.07
N ALA A 67 4.07 4.67 -8.49
CA ALA A 67 5.24 5.54 -8.45
C ALA A 67 5.74 5.88 -9.87
N SER A 68 5.77 4.89 -10.77
CA SER A 68 6.19 5.07 -12.16
C SER A 68 5.23 5.96 -12.94
N ALA A 69 3.92 5.79 -12.78
CA ALA A 69 2.93 6.65 -13.41
C ALA A 69 3.07 8.11 -12.94
N ASN A 70 3.27 8.31 -11.65
CA ASN A 70 3.45 9.64 -11.06
C ASN A 70 4.75 10.29 -11.55
N ARG A 71 5.84 9.52 -11.66
CA ARG A 71 7.11 9.96 -12.21
C ARG A 71 7.00 10.33 -13.70
N ALA A 72 6.29 9.53 -14.49
CA ALA A 72 6.09 9.80 -15.92
C ALA A 72 5.30 11.10 -16.13
N LEU A 73 4.25 11.34 -15.35
CA LEU A 73 3.49 12.59 -15.40
C LEU A 73 4.35 13.78 -14.96
N SER A 74 5.16 13.64 -13.91
CA SER A 74 6.12 14.67 -13.49
C SER A 74 7.14 14.99 -14.57
N ALA A 75 7.68 13.97 -15.23
CA ALA A 75 8.62 14.14 -16.35
C ALA A 75 7.99 14.87 -17.55
N PHE A 76 6.73 14.56 -17.88
CA PHE A 76 5.97 15.29 -18.88
C PHE A 76 5.89 16.80 -18.56
N PHE A 77 5.59 17.15 -17.30
CA PHE A 77 5.57 18.54 -16.84
C PHE A 77 6.97 19.18 -16.87
N SER A 78 7.99 18.47 -16.49
CA SER A 78 9.37 18.97 -16.45
C SER A 78 9.92 19.22 -17.85
N ALA A 79 9.58 18.39 -18.81
CA ALA A 79 10.02 18.52 -20.22
C ALA A 79 9.24 19.57 -21.00
N SER A 80 8.07 20.03 -20.51
CA SER A 80 7.23 21.02 -21.19
C SER A 80 7.52 22.41 -20.68
N ILE A 81 7.49 23.43 -21.56
CA ILE A 81 7.61 24.85 -21.17
C ILE A 81 6.41 25.25 -20.30
N SER A 82 5.21 24.87 -20.73
CA SER A 82 3.96 24.99 -19.98
C SER A 82 3.08 23.78 -20.30
N VAL A 83 2.25 23.37 -19.37
CA VAL A 83 1.22 22.35 -19.61
C VAL A 83 -0.13 23.03 -19.41
N GLN A 84 -0.97 22.98 -20.44
CA GLN A 84 -2.33 23.52 -20.36
C GLN A 84 -3.26 22.45 -19.74
N PRO A 85 -4.39 22.84 -19.13
CA PRO A 85 -5.34 21.89 -18.56
C PRO A 85 -5.79 20.80 -19.57
N VAL A 86 -6.01 21.18 -20.82
CA VAL A 86 -6.42 20.24 -21.86
C VAL A 86 -5.31 19.22 -22.21
N GLU A 87 -4.04 19.62 -22.15
CA GLU A 87 -2.91 18.72 -22.39
C GLU A 87 -2.76 17.74 -21.24
N PHE A 88 -2.94 18.21 -20.00
CA PHE A 88 -3.01 17.35 -18.82
C PHE A 88 -4.14 16.32 -18.94
N ASP A 89 -5.35 16.77 -19.27
CA ASP A 89 -6.52 15.89 -19.43
C ASP A 89 -6.31 14.86 -20.54
N ASN A 90 -5.73 15.26 -21.65
CA ASN A 90 -5.41 14.36 -22.76
C ASN A 90 -4.34 13.34 -22.37
N TYR A 91 -3.32 13.76 -21.62
CA TYR A 91 -2.28 12.84 -21.13
C TYR A 91 -2.88 11.76 -20.23
N ILE A 92 -3.66 12.15 -19.22
CA ILE A 92 -4.30 11.20 -18.28
C ILE A 92 -5.17 10.20 -19.04
N ARG A 93 -5.98 10.70 -19.99
CA ARG A 93 -6.89 9.85 -20.79
C ARG A 93 -6.12 8.92 -21.73
N ALA A 94 -5.16 9.45 -22.48
CA ALA A 94 -4.37 8.67 -23.44
C ALA A 94 -3.53 7.58 -22.75
N SER A 95 -3.06 7.85 -21.53
CA SER A 95 -2.30 6.90 -20.72
C SER A 95 -3.20 5.89 -19.96
N GLN A 96 -4.52 6.05 -20.01
CA GLN A 96 -5.51 5.17 -19.35
C GLN A 96 -5.17 4.93 -17.87
N LEU A 97 -4.76 5.98 -17.15
CA LEU A 97 -4.21 5.83 -15.80
C LEU A 97 -5.25 5.37 -14.79
N PHE A 98 -6.50 5.78 -14.93
CA PHE A 98 -7.58 5.36 -14.03
C PHE A 98 -8.01 3.92 -14.26
N GLU A 99 -7.95 3.44 -15.48
CA GLU A 99 -8.30 2.08 -15.88
C GLU A 99 -7.20 1.08 -15.52
N ARG A 100 -5.95 1.50 -15.66
CA ARG A 100 -4.79 0.63 -15.43
C ARG A 100 -4.36 0.54 -13.98
N LEU A 101 -4.62 1.60 -13.19
CA LEU A 101 -4.18 1.71 -11.80
C LEU A 101 -5.38 1.63 -10.86
N GLN A 102 -5.63 0.44 -10.38
CA GLN A 102 -6.78 0.15 -9.54
C GLN A 102 -6.78 0.96 -8.24
N GLY A 103 -7.95 1.47 -7.83
CA GLY A 103 -8.06 2.32 -6.65
C GLY A 103 -7.56 3.75 -6.85
N MET A 104 -7.00 4.07 -8.03
CA MET A 104 -6.61 5.43 -8.37
C MET A 104 -7.84 6.35 -8.36
N SER A 105 -7.81 7.38 -7.54
CA SER A 105 -8.94 8.30 -7.39
C SER A 105 -8.73 9.63 -8.09
N SER A 106 -7.52 10.18 -8.05
CA SER A 106 -7.24 11.47 -8.68
C SER A 106 -5.76 11.67 -9.01
N PHE A 107 -5.52 12.53 -9.99
CA PHE A 107 -4.24 13.14 -10.30
C PHE A 107 -4.37 14.65 -10.28
N GLY A 108 -3.28 15.35 -9.98
CA GLY A 108 -3.28 16.81 -10.07
C GLY A 108 -1.89 17.43 -10.03
N TYR A 109 -1.86 18.71 -10.39
CA TYR A 109 -0.67 19.53 -10.38
C TYR A 109 -0.77 20.64 -9.33
N LEU A 110 0.28 20.76 -8.55
CA LEU A 110 0.46 21.69 -7.46
C LEU A 110 1.65 22.59 -7.78
N PRO A 111 1.48 23.75 -8.41
CA PRO A 111 2.57 24.68 -8.66
C PRO A 111 3.14 25.22 -7.35
N LYS A 112 4.44 25.48 -7.32
CA LYS A 112 5.10 26.22 -6.24
C LYS A 112 4.83 27.70 -6.43
N VAL A 113 4.06 28.30 -5.52
CA VAL A 113 3.69 29.72 -5.54
C VAL A 113 4.39 30.43 -4.39
N PRO A 114 5.45 31.22 -4.64
CA PRO A 114 6.08 32.02 -3.59
C PRO A 114 5.07 32.94 -2.90
N ALA A 115 5.18 33.11 -1.58
CA ALA A 115 4.20 33.86 -0.79
C ALA A 115 3.98 35.28 -1.33
N GLY A 116 5.05 35.96 -1.78
CA GLY A 116 4.95 37.30 -2.37
C GLY A 116 4.34 37.39 -3.78
N GLN A 117 4.03 36.23 -4.41
CA GLN A 117 3.50 36.16 -5.78
C GLN A 117 2.06 35.65 -5.84
N VAL A 118 1.42 35.42 -4.70
CA VAL A 118 0.11 34.76 -4.64
C VAL A 118 -0.95 35.56 -5.40
N ASP A 119 -1.03 36.86 -5.24
CA ASP A 119 -2.06 37.72 -5.89
C ASP A 119 -1.89 37.71 -7.42
N ARG A 120 -0.65 37.79 -7.88
CA ARG A 120 -0.32 37.62 -9.30
C ARG A 120 -0.73 36.26 -9.83
N PHE A 121 -0.39 35.21 -9.10
CA PHE A 121 -0.73 33.85 -9.48
C PHE A 121 -2.25 33.62 -9.54
N GLU A 122 -3.01 34.15 -8.55
CA GLU A 122 -4.48 34.09 -8.56
C GLU A 122 -5.08 34.80 -9.77
N THR A 123 -4.50 35.92 -10.17
CA THR A 123 -4.93 36.66 -11.37
C THR A 123 -4.68 35.83 -12.64
N GLU A 124 -3.51 35.23 -12.75
CA GLU A 124 -3.15 34.40 -13.91
C GLU A 124 -3.99 33.10 -13.94
N ALA A 125 -4.13 32.41 -12.82
CA ALA A 125 -4.96 31.20 -12.69
C ALA A 125 -6.46 31.50 -12.90
N GLY A 126 -6.91 32.70 -12.51
CA GLY A 126 -8.28 33.15 -12.73
C GLY A 126 -8.68 33.30 -14.20
N ARG A 127 -7.71 33.46 -15.12
CA ARG A 127 -7.97 33.41 -16.58
C ARG A 127 -8.34 32.03 -17.08
N LEU A 128 -7.78 30.97 -16.45
CA LEU A 128 -8.08 29.59 -16.76
C LEU A 128 -9.32 29.10 -15.99
N PHE A 129 -9.44 29.54 -14.74
CA PHE A 129 -10.47 29.10 -13.80
C PHE A 129 -11.09 30.29 -13.11
N PRO A 130 -12.19 30.86 -13.62
CA PRO A 130 -12.84 32.04 -13.03
C PRO A 130 -13.12 31.84 -11.53
N GLY A 131 -12.73 32.83 -10.75
CA GLY A 131 -12.88 32.76 -9.28
C GLY A 131 -11.80 31.99 -8.54
N TYR A 132 -10.70 31.61 -9.21
CA TYR A 132 -9.58 30.91 -8.54
C TYR A 132 -9.03 31.73 -7.38
N ARG A 133 -8.89 31.10 -6.21
CA ARG A 133 -8.30 31.69 -5.00
C ARG A 133 -7.56 30.64 -4.21
N ILE A 134 -6.55 31.07 -3.44
CA ILE A 134 -5.88 30.25 -2.42
C ILE A 134 -6.46 30.68 -1.07
N PRO A 135 -7.46 29.95 -0.53
CA PRO A 135 -8.20 30.42 0.66
C PRO A 135 -7.39 30.33 1.95
N GLN A 136 -6.38 29.45 2.00
CA GLN A 136 -5.58 29.22 3.21
C GLN A 136 -4.33 30.12 3.19
N ARG A 137 -4.48 31.40 3.47
CA ARG A 137 -3.33 32.29 3.69
C ARG A 137 -2.74 32.00 5.06
N ARG A 138 -1.43 31.72 5.09
CA ARG A 138 -0.69 31.38 6.31
C ARG A 138 0.51 32.31 6.45
N ASP A 139 0.74 32.85 7.64
CA ASP A 139 1.90 33.66 7.94
C ASP A 139 3.18 32.82 8.02
N GLY A 140 4.29 33.40 7.63
CA GLY A 140 5.61 32.79 7.77
C GLY A 140 5.93 31.65 6.80
N VAL A 141 5.06 31.34 5.83
CA VAL A 141 5.37 30.33 4.79
C VAL A 141 6.10 30.97 3.61
N ALA A 142 7.12 30.30 3.11
CA ALA A 142 7.88 30.76 1.95
C ALA A 142 7.12 30.57 0.62
N ALA A 143 6.33 29.52 0.52
CA ALA A 143 5.57 29.18 -0.68
C ALA A 143 4.32 28.35 -0.34
N TYR A 144 3.34 28.41 -1.24
CA TYR A 144 2.13 27.59 -1.26
C TYR A 144 2.20 26.57 -2.39
N PHE A 145 1.45 25.47 -2.24
CA PHE A 145 1.30 24.44 -3.25
C PHE A 145 -0.18 24.15 -3.51
N PRO A 146 -0.88 25.13 -4.13
CA PRO A 146 -2.31 25.01 -4.35
C PRO A 146 -2.62 24.07 -5.50
N LEU A 147 -3.77 23.38 -5.43
CA LEU A 147 -4.26 22.63 -6.59
C LEU A 147 -4.62 23.60 -7.72
N LEU A 148 -3.90 23.52 -8.83
CA LEU A 148 -4.20 24.32 -10.01
C LEU A 148 -5.21 23.60 -10.90
N TYR A 149 -4.92 22.36 -11.30
CA TYR A 149 -5.82 21.49 -12.04
C TYR A 149 -5.55 20.02 -11.73
N GLY A 150 -6.52 19.20 -12.04
CA GLY A 150 -6.45 17.76 -11.82
C GLY A 150 -7.68 17.06 -12.39
N GLN A 151 -7.66 15.76 -12.32
CA GLN A 151 -8.77 14.87 -12.65
C GLN A 151 -9.10 13.94 -11.50
N HIS A 152 -10.38 13.57 -11.38
CA HIS A 152 -10.87 12.57 -10.46
C HIS A 152 -11.62 11.48 -11.24
N ALA A 153 -11.34 10.20 -10.94
CA ALA A 153 -11.85 9.07 -11.70
C ALA A 153 -13.39 9.03 -11.80
N ALA A 154 -14.08 9.26 -10.70
CA ALA A 154 -15.53 9.10 -10.62
C ALA A 154 -16.31 10.41 -10.60
N ASP A 155 -15.70 11.52 -10.16
CA ASP A 155 -16.42 12.77 -9.94
C ASP A 155 -15.52 13.99 -10.20
N PRO A 156 -15.56 14.54 -11.42
CA PRO A 156 -14.79 15.74 -11.77
C PRO A 156 -15.09 16.96 -10.88
N THR A 157 -16.28 17.03 -10.26
CA THR A 157 -16.66 18.19 -9.43
C THR A 157 -15.81 18.26 -8.16
N ARG A 158 -15.28 17.16 -7.66
CA ARG A 158 -14.38 17.14 -6.50
C ARG A 158 -13.10 17.92 -6.72
N ILE A 159 -12.52 17.84 -7.91
CA ILE A 159 -11.33 18.61 -8.27
C ILE A 159 -11.67 20.12 -8.25
N ASN A 160 -12.82 20.49 -8.79
CA ASN A 160 -13.25 21.88 -8.78
C ASN A 160 -13.41 22.45 -7.36
N GLN A 161 -13.94 21.62 -6.43
CA GLN A 161 -14.09 22.01 -5.02
C GLN A 161 -12.74 22.10 -4.26
N LEU A 162 -11.70 21.43 -4.74
CA LEU A 162 -10.36 21.44 -4.15
C LEU A 162 -9.43 22.44 -4.84
N ARG A 163 -9.87 23.07 -5.93
CA ARG A 163 -9.04 24.02 -6.68
C ARG A 163 -8.66 25.21 -5.78
N GLY A 164 -7.38 25.54 -5.77
CA GLY A 164 -6.82 26.55 -4.88
C GLY A 164 -6.50 26.08 -3.46
N PHE A 165 -6.93 24.86 -3.08
CA PHE A 165 -6.57 24.30 -1.78
C PHE A 165 -5.05 24.08 -1.70
N ASP A 166 -4.41 24.61 -0.65
CA ASP A 166 -2.97 24.44 -0.42
C ASP A 166 -2.67 23.08 0.22
N TYR A 167 -2.07 22.18 -0.54
CA TYR A 167 -1.75 20.82 -0.09
C TYR A 167 -0.67 20.80 0.99
N SER A 168 0.20 21.81 1.04
CA SER A 168 1.22 21.94 2.08
C SER A 168 0.64 22.37 3.44
N ALA A 169 -0.63 22.75 3.51
CA ALA A 169 -1.29 23.06 4.77
C ALA A 169 -1.57 21.84 5.65
N ILE A 170 -1.48 20.65 5.09
CA ILE A 170 -1.73 19.40 5.83
C ILE A 170 -0.38 18.75 6.18
N PRO A 171 -0.04 18.56 7.47
CA PRO A 171 1.29 18.11 7.89
C PRO A 171 1.77 16.81 7.24
N VAL A 172 0.92 15.79 7.16
CA VAL A 172 1.28 14.51 6.54
C VAL A 172 1.62 14.63 5.05
N ARG A 173 0.97 15.55 4.34
CA ARG A 173 1.25 15.84 2.93
C ARG A 173 2.53 16.66 2.77
N TRP A 174 2.69 17.66 3.63
CA TRP A 174 3.88 18.51 3.60
C TRP A 174 5.15 17.70 3.86
N ALA A 175 5.14 16.79 4.84
CA ALA A 175 6.25 15.89 5.10
C ALA A 175 6.62 15.05 3.87
N ALA A 176 5.64 14.44 3.20
CA ALA A 176 5.88 13.66 1.98
C ALA A 176 6.38 14.52 0.81
N MET A 177 5.88 15.75 0.66
CA MET A 177 6.35 16.69 -0.37
C MET A 177 7.81 17.08 -0.14
N GLN A 178 8.21 17.37 1.12
CA GLN A 178 9.60 17.69 1.47
C GLN A 178 10.52 16.50 1.19
N GLU A 179 10.09 15.30 1.53
CA GLU A 179 10.86 14.09 1.28
C GLU A 179 10.96 13.79 -0.23
N ALA A 180 9.89 14.00 -1.00
CA ALA A 180 9.89 13.87 -2.45
C ALA A 180 10.86 14.86 -3.11
N ASP A 181 10.92 16.09 -2.62
CA ASP A 181 11.87 17.10 -3.09
C ASP A 181 13.32 16.70 -2.77
N ALA A 182 13.58 16.21 -1.56
CA ALA A 182 14.90 15.79 -1.12
C ALA A 182 15.42 14.54 -1.85
N ARG A 183 14.54 13.58 -2.15
CA ARG A 183 14.87 12.33 -2.86
C ARG A 183 14.85 12.46 -4.38
N ASP A 184 14.35 13.57 -4.90
CA ASP A 184 14.08 13.79 -6.32
C ASP A 184 13.25 12.67 -6.97
N GLY A 185 12.22 12.23 -6.27
CA GLY A 185 11.42 11.09 -6.69
C GLY A 185 10.04 11.00 -6.01
N PRO A 186 9.23 10.02 -6.42
CA PRO A 186 7.92 9.81 -5.82
C PRO A 186 8.02 9.38 -4.36
N VAL A 187 7.23 10.01 -3.50
CA VAL A 187 7.08 9.66 -2.07
C VAL A 187 5.60 9.60 -1.71
N ALA A 188 5.23 8.55 -1.00
CA ALA A 188 3.86 8.33 -0.53
C ALA A 188 3.65 8.95 0.86
N THR A 189 2.44 9.46 1.11
CA THR A 189 2.04 9.83 2.48
C THR A 189 1.66 8.62 3.30
N ALA A 190 1.63 8.79 4.62
CA ALA A 190 0.80 7.95 5.48
C ALA A 190 -0.67 7.96 5.03
N ALA A 191 -1.40 6.85 5.29
CA ALA A 191 -2.81 6.75 4.94
C ALA A 191 -3.66 7.70 5.82
N HIS A 192 -4.44 8.57 5.18
CA HIS A 192 -5.27 9.55 5.87
C HIS A 192 -6.65 9.70 5.18
N ALA A 193 -7.58 10.42 5.83
CA ALA A 193 -8.90 10.65 5.26
C ALA A 193 -8.81 11.50 3.97
N ALA A 194 -9.53 11.08 2.92
CA ALA A 194 -9.65 11.85 1.70
C ALA A 194 -10.39 13.18 1.96
N LEU A 195 -9.86 14.25 1.39
CA LEU A 195 -10.49 15.57 1.53
C LEU A 195 -11.86 15.59 0.85
N ARG A 196 -12.84 16.15 1.57
CA ARG A 196 -14.22 16.32 1.06
C ARG A 196 -14.84 15.03 0.50
N ASP A 197 -14.37 13.87 0.98
CA ASP A 197 -15.01 12.60 0.70
C ASP A 197 -16.12 12.34 1.71
N PRO A 198 -17.42 12.28 1.28
CA PRO A 198 -18.55 12.04 2.17
C PRO A 198 -18.43 10.71 2.94
N GLN A 199 -17.79 9.72 2.32
CA GLN A 199 -17.56 8.40 2.93
C GLN A 199 -16.32 8.37 3.83
N ARG A 200 -15.53 9.46 3.87
CA ARG A 200 -14.29 9.56 4.64
C ARG A 200 -13.30 8.42 4.38
N ARG A 201 -13.30 7.89 3.15
CA ARG A 201 -12.40 6.81 2.75
C ARG A 201 -10.95 7.21 2.97
N ARG A 202 -10.13 6.24 3.30
CA ARG A 202 -8.69 6.48 3.47
C ARG A 202 -8.00 6.48 2.12
N VAL A 203 -7.02 7.37 1.99
CA VAL A 203 -6.19 7.52 0.80
C VAL A 203 -4.72 7.61 1.19
N VAL A 204 -3.89 7.17 0.27
CA VAL A 204 -2.48 7.49 0.21
C VAL A 204 -2.28 8.44 -0.96
N LEU A 205 -1.55 9.54 -0.74
CA LEU A 205 -1.13 10.43 -1.81
C LEU A 205 0.33 10.16 -2.14
N ILE A 206 0.64 10.16 -3.43
CA ILE A 206 2.02 10.04 -3.93
C ILE A 206 2.39 11.36 -4.58
N PHE A 207 3.47 11.98 -4.12
CA PHE A 207 3.99 13.24 -4.65
C PHE A 207 5.26 13.00 -5.44
N SER A 208 5.37 13.62 -6.62
CA SER A 208 6.60 13.65 -7.42
C SER A 208 6.97 15.09 -7.75
N PRO A 209 8.22 15.52 -7.54
CA PRO A 209 8.63 16.89 -7.80
C PRO A 209 8.66 17.17 -9.31
N VAL A 210 8.21 18.35 -9.71
CA VAL A 210 8.35 18.91 -11.05
C VAL A 210 9.48 19.93 -11.02
N ARG A 211 10.52 19.72 -11.85
CA ARG A 211 11.66 20.61 -11.89
C ARG A 211 11.80 21.28 -13.25
N ARG A 212 12.08 22.58 -13.24
CA ARG A 212 12.29 23.37 -14.46
C ARG A 212 13.40 24.40 -14.29
N PRO A 213 14.22 24.68 -15.30
CA PRO A 213 14.34 23.84 -16.49
C PRO A 213 14.69 22.41 -16.13
N MET A 214 14.44 21.44 -17.05
CA MET A 214 14.83 20.05 -16.81
C MET A 214 16.34 20.02 -16.58
N PRO A 215 16.83 19.49 -15.45
CA PRO A 215 18.24 19.52 -15.14
C PRO A 215 19.02 18.61 -16.08
N ALA A 216 20.27 18.95 -16.37
CA ALA A 216 21.21 18.01 -16.99
C ALA A 216 21.46 16.83 -16.05
N VAL A 217 21.93 15.72 -16.60
CA VAL A 217 22.23 14.52 -15.80
C VAL A 217 23.16 14.88 -14.64
N GLY A 218 22.76 14.54 -13.43
CA GLY A 218 23.51 14.83 -12.19
C GLY A 218 23.32 16.23 -11.61
N GLN A 219 22.42 17.05 -12.18
CA GLN A 219 22.08 18.36 -11.64
C GLN A 219 20.63 18.38 -11.12
N HIS A 220 20.37 19.12 -10.04
CA HIS A 220 19.03 19.37 -9.53
C HIS A 220 18.48 20.67 -10.13
N GLY A 221 17.40 20.57 -10.91
CA GLY A 221 16.66 21.73 -11.39
C GLY A 221 15.87 22.40 -10.26
N ASN A 222 15.39 23.62 -10.52
CA ASN A 222 14.55 24.33 -9.56
C ASN A 222 13.20 23.63 -9.38
N LEU A 223 12.76 23.45 -8.14
CA LEU A 223 11.41 22.95 -7.84
C LEU A 223 10.36 23.94 -8.32
N ASN A 224 9.53 23.53 -9.27
CA ASN A 224 8.41 24.31 -9.81
C ASN A 224 7.05 23.89 -9.24
N GLY A 225 6.98 22.74 -8.57
CA GLY A 225 5.75 22.22 -8.01
C GLY A 225 5.81 20.70 -7.85
N PHE A 226 4.64 20.10 -7.68
CA PHE A 226 4.49 18.65 -7.56
C PHE A 226 3.35 18.15 -8.43
N ILE A 227 3.54 16.98 -8.97
CA ILE A 227 2.44 16.11 -9.37
C ILE A 227 2.03 15.31 -8.14
N PHE A 228 0.73 15.15 -7.92
CA PHE A 228 0.23 14.17 -6.99
C PHE A 228 -0.73 13.19 -7.65
N SER A 229 -0.76 11.98 -7.13
CA SER A 229 -1.84 11.03 -7.31
C SER A 229 -2.44 10.64 -5.97
N SER A 230 -3.71 10.26 -5.96
CA SER A 230 -4.42 9.80 -4.77
C SER A 230 -5.00 8.42 -5.03
N VAL A 231 -4.72 7.48 -4.12
CA VAL A 231 -5.13 6.08 -4.21
C VAL A 231 -5.98 5.75 -2.99
N TYR A 232 -7.17 5.20 -3.19
CA TYR A 232 -7.96 4.63 -2.10
C TYR A 232 -7.30 3.36 -1.59
N THR A 233 -7.15 3.24 -0.27
CA THR A 233 -6.47 2.08 0.33
C THR A 233 -7.26 0.80 0.17
N GLU A 234 -8.58 0.84 0.30
CA GLU A 234 -9.42 -0.34 0.21
C GLU A 234 -9.35 -1.05 -1.16
N PRO A 235 -9.56 -0.39 -2.32
CA PRO A 235 -9.38 -1.04 -3.60
C PRO A 235 -7.93 -1.47 -3.89
N LEU A 236 -6.95 -0.78 -3.30
CA LEU A 236 -5.54 -1.14 -3.45
C LEU A 236 -5.26 -2.55 -2.93
N PHE A 237 -5.89 -2.95 -1.81
CA PHE A 237 -5.64 -4.22 -1.14
C PHE A 237 -6.71 -5.28 -1.43
N ARG A 238 -7.94 -4.90 -1.77
CA ARG A 238 -9.07 -5.82 -1.94
C ARG A 238 -8.84 -6.93 -2.97
N ASP A 239 -8.10 -6.66 -4.04
CA ASP A 239 -7.82 -7.67 -5.05
C ASP A 239 -6.84 -8.73 -4.58
N PHE A 240 -6.01 -8.42 -3.62
CA PHE A 240 -5.16 -9.41 -2.98
C PHE A 240 -5.99 -10.38 -2.14
N ASP A 241 -7.11 -9.91 -1.60
CA ASP A 241 -8.02 -10.69 -0.78
C ASP A 241 -8.99 -11.57 -1.60
N ASN A 242 -9.29 -11.20 -2.86
CA ASN A 242 -10.19 -11.96 -3.75
C ASN A 242 -9.57 -13.21 -4.39
N GLY A 243 -8.33 -13.56 -4.05
CA GLY A 243 -7.64 -14.73 -4.55
C GLY A 243 -8.08 -16.03 -3.86
N ARG A 244 -7.50 -17.18 -4.32
CA ARG A 244 -7.70 -18.50 -3.69
C ARG A 244 -7.35 -18.52 -2.19
N MET A 245 -6.63 -17.51 -1.73
CA MET A 245 -6.11 -17.40 -0.37
C MET A 245 -7.10 -16.78 0.61
N ALA A 246 -8.02 -15.94 0.16
CA ALA A 246 -9.09 -15.37 1.01
C ALA A 246 -9.93 -16.45 1.75
N GLN A 247 -9.89 -17.69 1.27
CA GLN A 247 -10.54 -18.83 1.94
C GLN A 247 -9.77 -19.37 3.13
N TYR A 248 -8.45 -19.05 3.23
CA TYR A 248 -7.53 -19.63 4.21
C TYR A 248 -6.85 -18.60 5.08
N PHE A 249 -6.79 -17.33 4.64
CA PHE A 249 -6.07 -16.27 5.33
C PHE A 249 -6.89 -14.98 5.30
N ASP A 250 -6.86 -14.29 6.40
CA ASP A 250 -7.31 -12.92 6.51
C ASP A 250 -6.11 -11.97 6.30
N LEU A 251 -6.30 -10.99 5.42
CA LEU A 251 -5.28 -9.98 5.13
C LEU A 251 -5.56 -8.72 5.93
N GLU A 252 -4.73 -8.47 6.93
CA GLU A 252 -4.71 -7.19 7.64
C GLU A 252 -3.46 -6.39 7.27
N VAL A 253 -3.62 -5.13 6.88
CA VAL A 253 -2.51 -4.24 6.54
C VAL A 253 -2.43 -3.11 7.55
N PHE A 254 -1.25 -2.96 8.16
CA PHE A 254 -0.98 -1.93 9.16
C PHE A 254 0.15 -1.01 8.70
N GLU A 255 0.06 0.25 9.07
CA GLU A 255 1.12 1.22 8.90
C GLU A 255 2.08 1.20 10.10
N ASN A 256 3.35 0.84 9.87
CA ASN A 256 4.42 0.78 10.86
C ASN A 256 4.23 -0.21 12.03
N LYS A 257 3.10 -0.19 12.75
CA LYS A 257 2.85 -0.99 13.94
C LYS A 257 1.47 -1.61 13.91
N VAL A 258 1.36 -2.82 14.40
CA VAL A 258 0.07 -3.48 14.62
C VAL A 258 -0.68 -2.75 15.72
N SER A 259 -1.60 -1.88 15.35
CA SER A 259 -2.50 -1.16 16.25
C SER A 259 -3.77 -0.75 15.51
N ARG A 260 -4.86 -0.53 16.25
CA ARG A 260 -6.14 -0.12 15.66
C ARG A 260 -6.06 1.20 14.87
N GLU A 261 -5.21 2.10 15.32
CA GLU A 261 -5.00 3.40 14.67
C GLU A 261 -4.26 3.28 13.34
N ASN A 262 -3.38 2.28 13.23
CA ASN A 262 -2.55 2.03 12.08
C ASN A 262 -3.13 1.00 11.09
N LEU A 263 -4.30 0.43 11.39
CA LEU A 263 -4.98 -0.49 10.49
C LEU A 263 -5.42 0.28 9.22
N ILE A 264 -4.89 -0.11 8.08
CA ILE A 264 -5.19 0.50 6.77
C ILE A 264 -6.26 -0.30 6.03
N PHE A 265 -6.16 -1.62 6.09
CA PHE A 265 -7.05 -2.56 5.43
C PHE A 265 -7.25 -3.81 6.29
N ASP A 266 -8.45 -4.36 6.23
CA ASP A 266 -8.90 -5.56 6.92
C ASP A 266 -9.89 -6.27 5.98
N GLY A 267 -9.54 -7.49 5.57
CA GLY A 267 -10.25 -8.22 4.52
C GLY A 267 -11.65 -8.63 4.94
N ASP A 268 -11.82 -9.11 6.16
CA ASP A 268 -13.11 -9.59 6.69
C ASP A 268 -13.78 -8.62 7.69
N SER A 269 -13.15 -7.48 7.95
CA SER A 269 -13.59 -6.47 8.92
C SER A 269 -13.57 -6.93 10.40
N VAL A 270 -12.83 -8.01 10.70
CA VAL A 270 -12.65 -8.55 12.05
C VAL A 270 -11.17 -8.55 12.43
N PRO A 271 -10.66 -7.53 13.13
CA PRO A 271 -9.23 -7.36 13.39
C PRO A 271 -8.67 -8.51 14.26
N HIS A 272 -8.09 -9.50 13.64
CA HIS A 272 -7.53 -10.72 14.25
C HIS A 272 -6.18 -10.45 14.91
N ALA A 273 -5.28 -9.77 14.23
CA ALA A 273 -3.94 -9.47 14.74
C ALA A 273 -3.95 -8.63 16.03
N LEU A 274 -5.01 -7.87 16.25
CA LEU A 274 -5.21 -7.10 17.50
C LEU A 274 -5.68 -7.96 18.68
N LYS A 275 -6.26 -9.14 18.42
CA LYS A 275 -6.79 -10.07 19.43
C LYS A 275 -5.79 -11.17 19.77
N ALA A 276 -5.11 -11.69 18.78
CA ALA A 276 -4.02 -12.64 18.97
C ALA A 276 -2.83 -11.84 19.51
N GLY A 277 -2.50 -11.97 20.79
CA GLY A 277 -1.19 -11.48 21.24
C GLY A 277 -0.12 -11.96 20.26
N ALA A 278 0.84 -11.15 19.91
CA ALA A 278 1.82 -11.17 18.80
C ALA A 278 2.53 -12.52 18.43
N ILE A 279 1.98 -13.67 18.80
CA ILE A 279 2.62 -14.99 18.73
C ILE A 279 2.36 -15.70 17.41
N ASP A 280 1.27 -15.39 16.70
CA ASP A 280 0.89 -16.11 15.45
C ASP A 280 0.89 -15.23 14.18
N THR A 281 1.38 -14.01 14.26
CA THR A 281 1.44 -13.13 13.10
C THR A 281 2.81 -13.24 12.41
N LEU A 282 2.84 -13.81 11.22
CA LEU A 282 3.94 -13.64 10.27
C LEU A 282 4.01 -12.15 9.88
N ALA A 283 4.75 -11.37 10.65
CA ALA A 283 4.97 -9.97 10.34
C ALA A 283 6.01 -9.83 9.22
N HIS A 284 5.59 -9.85 7.97
CA HIS A 284 6.41 -9.42 6.84
C HIS A 284 6.46 -7.89 6.82
N ARG A 285 7.67 -7.33 6.97
CA ARG A 285 7.90 -5.90 6.79
C ARG A 285 8.33 -5.64 5.36
N ALA A 286 7.40 -5.24 4.52
CA ALA A 286 7.76 -4.61 3.26
C ALA A 286 8.37 -3.23 3.55
N LYS A 287 9.58 -2.97 3.08
CA LYS A 287 10.18 -1.62 3.07
C LYS A 287 9.70 -0.92 1.79
N VAL A 288 8.78 0.01 1.93
CA VAL A 288 8.37 0.95 0.87
C VAL A 288 9.31 2.15 0.86
#